data_2e9e24d676a5d81a84c6ef284c30b915
#
_entry.id   2e9e24d676a5d81a84c6ef284c30b915
#
_cell.length_a   1.000
_cell.length_b   1.000
_cell.length_c   1.000
_cell.angle_alpha   90.00
_cell.angle_beta   90.00
_cell.angle_gamma   90.00
#
_symmetry.space_group_name_H-M   'P 1'
#
loop_
_entity.id
_entity.type
_entity.pdbx_description
1 polymer ?
#
loop_
_entity_poly.entity_id
_entity_poly.type
_entity_poly.pdbx_seq_one_letter_code
_entity_poly.pdbx_strand_id
1 'polypeptide(L)'
;MKEKILIGIISLIILSCDDKKSNNLDIDPNFDTPDWTEDSHSNNGQRNYDRVFPQDNVNRIDIIISENNWQKMIDDMTEKYGPFGSGMGPPKSGENSKENPIWVPSELYFNGKQWYQVGVRFKGNSTIRFSWNRGIWKIPLKLDFDEFEDDYPQINNQRFYGFKQLSMSSNAMDPSLLREKVSADIFRSAGIPAAQTAFYRVYLDHGNGPEFWGIYTCVEEVDDTVIESQFISDDGNLYKPKGRGATFAKGSFTEASFAKHTNEGDLNWSDILNLFDVLHSSERLIEPTVWRSKLESIFRTDIFLKWLATNTTIQNWDSYGKMSQNYYLYNDPETLKLTWLPWDHNEAMINAGQFRTPLSIGLNEVGDNWPLIRFLLDDEVYLKEYRSNLKITVEGAYSPQKMIEIFQRYNDLIKPFIDRSDDDKKDPEVNLQQLGDGLTYLINHVNSRYIAITSFIN
;
A
#
# COMPACT_ATOMS: atom_id res chain seq x y z
N MET A 1 31.68 43.36 -78.91
CA MET A 1 31.89 42.18 -78.16
C MET A 1 32.30 42.62 -76.74
N LYS A 2 31.41 42.60 -75.82
CA LYS A 2 31.67 42.80 -74.39
C LYS A 2 30.83 41.81 -73.63
N GLU A 3 31.50 40.80 -73.10
CA GLU A 3 30.90 39.80 -72.24
C GLU A 3 30.55 40.42 -70.84
N LYS A 4 29.32 40.19 -70.38
CA LYS A 4 28.87 40.54 -69.04
C LYS A 4 28.99 39.29 -68.16
N ILE A 5 29.88 39.37 -67.21
CA ILE A 5 30.00 38.39 -66.14
C ILE A 5 28.91 38.70 -65.11
N LEU A 6 28.02 37.70 -64.87
CA LEU A 6 26.97 37.74 -63.86
C LEU A 6 27.49 37.03 -62.60
N ILE A 7 27.75 37.84 -61.54
CA ILE A 7 28.15 37.30 -60.25
C ILE A 7 26.86 36.98 -59.47
N GLY A 8 26.57 35.66 -59.30
CA GLY A 8 25.51 35.20 -58.44
C GLY A 8 25.96 35.17 -57.01
N ILE A 9 25.29 35.98 -56.15
CA ILE A 9 25.45 35.94 -54.69
C ILE A 9 24.61 34.75 -54.19
N ILE A 10 25.27 33.70 -53.71
CA ILE A 10 24.65 32.62 -53.00
C ILE A 10 24.53 33.06 -51.52
N SER A 11 23.31 33.42 -51.11
CA SER A 11 23.00 33.60 -49.68
C SER A 11 22.93 32.24 -49.03
N LEU A 12 23.90 31.92 -48.18
CA LEU A 12 23.88 30.79 -47.29
C LEU A 12 22.91 31.10 -46.13
N ILE A 13 21.72 30.54 -46.17
CA ILE A 13 20.81 30.54 -45.04
C ILE A 13 21.31 29.43 -44.10
N ILE A 14 21.96 29.85 -43.01
CA ILE A 14 22.28 28.94 -41.89
C ILE A 14 20.97 28.76 -41.15
N LEU A 15 20.28 27.65 -41.43
CA LEU A 15 19.24 27.08 -40.54
C LEU A 15 19.95 26.55 -39.30
N SER A 16 19.92 27.32 -38.25
CA SER A 16 20.19 26.82 -36.90
C SER A 16 19.04 25.88 -36.56
N CYS A 17 19.27 24.58 -36.72
CA CYS A 17 18.47 23.57 -36.05
C CYS A 17 18.87 23.62 -34.58
N ASP A 18 18.05 24.22 -33.75
CA ASP A 18 17.99 23.90 -32.34
C ASP A 18 17.51 22.45 -32.26
N ASP A 19 18.44 21.52 -32.21
CA ASP A 19 18.18 20.16 -31.77
C ASP A 19 17.78 20.19 -30.27
N LYS A 20 16.53 20.53 -30.00
CA LYS A 20 15.89 19.99 -28.82
C LYS A 20 15.91 18.46 -29.02
N LYS A 21 16.90 17.80 -28.41
CA LYS A 21 16.82 16.35 -28.19
C LYS A 21 15.52 16.11 -27.43
N SER A 22 14.44 15.78 -28.16
CA SER A 22 13.33 15.09 -27.56
C SER A 22 13.94 13.81 -27.01
N ASN A 23 13.90 13.64 -25.70
CA ASN A 23 14.15 12.33 -25.07
C ASN A 23 12.97 11.41 -25.42
N ASN A 24 12.76 11.16 -26.71
CA ASN A 24 12.00 10.02 -27.17
C ASN A 24 12.89 8.81 -26.83
N LEU A 25 12.65 8.23 -25.66
CA LEU A 25 12.98 6.84 -25.40
C LEU A 25 12.03 6.00 -26.28
N ASP A 26 12.23 6.02 -27.61
CA ASP A 26 11.85 4.92 -28.48
C ASP A 26 12.75 3.77 -28.04
N ILE A 27 12.19 2.90 -27.22
CA ILE A 27 12.91 1.83 -26.55
C ILE A 27 13.41 0.89 -27.64
N ASP A 28 14.73 0.80 -27.78
CA ASP A 28 15.36 -0.25 -28.56
C ASP A 28 14.98 -1.59 -27.91
N PRO A 29 14.24 -2.48 -28.59
CA PRO A 29 13.88 -3.79 -28.02
C PRO A 29 15.11 -4.67 -27.72
N ASN A 30 16.32 -4.25 -28.13
CA ASN A 30 17.57 -4.93 -27.91
C ASN A 30 18.52 -4.15 -26.98
N PHE A 31 18.01 -3.57 -25.90
CA PHE A 31 18.84 -2.88 -24.91
C PHE A 31 19.69 -3.86 -24.08
N ASP A 32 20.86 -3.40 -23.64
CA ASP A 32 21.72 -4.13 -22.72
C ASP A 32 21.31 -3.85 -21.27
N THR A 33 21.57 -4.81 -20.38
CA THR A 33 21.30 -4.71 -18.94
C THR A 33 22.60 -4.75 -18.11
N PRO A 34 23.51 -3.75 -18.24
CA PRO A 34 24.84 -3.82 -17.63
C PRO A 34 24.83 -3.86 -16.10
N ASP A 35 23.79 -3.34 -15.45
CA ASP A 35 23.67 -3.34 -13.98
C ASP A 35 23.04 -4.61 -13.42
N TRP A 36 22.61 -5.53 -14.28
CA TRP A 36 21.99 -6.78 -13.88
C TRP A 36 22.94 -7.66 -13.08
N THR A 37 22.55 -8.00 -11.87
CA THR A 37 23.23 -9.03 -11.06
C THR A 37 22.18 -9.97 -10.47
N GLU A 38 22.58 -11.20 -10.15
CA GLU A 38 21.70 -12.18 -9.53
C GLU A 38 21.09 -11.64 -8.24
N ASP A 39 21.90 -11.02 -7.37
CA ASP A 39 21.42 -10.47 -6.08
C ASP A 39 20.45 -9.29 -6.21
N SER A 40 20.54 -8.50 -7.27
CA SER A 40 19.77 -7.27 -7.37
C SER A 40 18.56 -7.37 -8.31
N HIS A 41 18.65 -8.17 -9.38
CA HIS A 41 17.67 -8.17 -10.46
C HIS A 41 17.00 -9.52 -10.70
N SER A 42 17.60 -10.64 -10.30
CA SER A 42 17.06 -11.98 -10.58
C SER A 42 16.08 -12.45 -9.50
N ASN A 43 15.12 -13.28 -9.88
CA ASN A 43 14.25 -14.00 -8.95
C ASN A 43 14.97 -15.12 -8.18
N ASN A 44 16.20 -15.48 -8.59
CA ASN A 44 17.04 -16.42 -7.84
C ASN A 44 17.78 -15.75 -6.67
N GLY A 45 17.82 -14.41 -6.64
CA GLY A 45 18.42 -13.63 -5.55
C GLY A 45 17.60 -13.73 -4.26
N GLN A 46 18.30 -13.75 -3.12
CA GLN A 46 17.62 -13.69 -1.82
C GLN A 46 16.98 -12.32 -1.60
N ARG A 47 15.82 -12.29 -0.95
CA ARG A 47 15.14 -11.04 -0.58
C ARG A 47 15.96 -10.25 0.40
N ASN A 48 16.30 -9.03 0.03
CA ASN A 48 17.12 -8.14 0.86
C ASN A 48 16.26 -7.12 1.59
N TYR A 49 15.62 -7.55 2.67
CA TYR A 49 14.76 -6.71 3.50
C TYR A 49 15.48 -5.49 4.07
N ASP A 50 16.71 -5.63 4.52
CA ASP A 50 17.49 -4.52 5.09
C ASP A 50 17.74 -3.41 4.07
N ARG A 51 17.89 -3.77 2.80
CA ARG A 51 18.11 -2.80 1.72
C ARG A 51 16.83 -2.17 1.23
N VAL A 52 15.77 -2.96 1.09
CA VAL A 52 14.49 -2.48 0.54
C VAL A 52 13.62 -1.84 1.63
N PHE A 53 13.66 -2.38 2.85
CA PHE A 53 12.86 -1.87 3.97
C PHE A 53 13.70 -1.45 5.18
N PRO A 54 14.71 -0.57 5.01
CA PRO A 54 15.53 -0.10 6.12
C PRO A 54 14.67 0.65 7.15
N GLN A 55 15.04 0.52 8.43
CA GLN A 55 14.29 1.13 9.55
C GLN A 55 14.98 2.39 10.09
N ASP A 56 16.17 2.69 9.65
CA ASP A 56 17.05 3.77 10.12
C ASP A 56 17.57 4.69 8.99
N ASN A 57 17.07 4.48 7.77
CA ASN A 57 17.43 5.26 6.60
C ASN A 57 16.20 5.60 5.75
N VAL A 58 16.28 6.69 4.99
CA VAL A 58 15.30 7.05 3.96
C VAL A 58 15.92 6.79 2.60
N ASN A 59 15.47 5.75 1.94
CA ASN A 59 15.94 5.38 0.61
C ASN A 59 15.57 6.46 -0.43
N ARG A 60 16.27 6.47 -1.56
CA ARG A 60 15.92 7.28 -2.73
C ARG A 60 15.71 6.37 -3.93
N ILE A 61 14.64 6.61 -4.67
CA ILE A 61 14.44 6.07 -6.02
C ILE A 61 14.21 7.22 -7.00
N ASP A 62 14.74 7.05 -8.19
CA ASP A 62 14.53 7.93 -9.33
C ASP A 62 13.83 7.12 -10.41
N ILE A 63 12.64 7.56 -10.83
CA ILE A 63 11.81 6.91 -11.84
C ILE A 63 11.80 7.80 -13.07
N ILE A 64 12.24 7.26 -14.22
CA ILE A 64 12.25 7.99 -15.49
C ILE A 64 11.18 7.39 -16.40
N ILE A 65 10.21 8.22 -16.76
CA ILE A 65 9.10 7.86 -17.66
C ILE A 65 9.26 8.70 -18.93
N SER A 66 9.22 8.06 -20.12
CA SER A 66 9.27 8.82 -21.37
C SER A 66 8.06 9.77 -21.49
N GLU A 67 8.24 10.91 -22.19
CA GLU A 67 7.16 11.89 -22.42
C GLU A 67 5.89 11.21 -22.98
N ASN A 68 6.06 10.27 -23.92
CA ASN A 68 4.94 9.55 -24.53
C ASN A 68 4.21 8.65 -23.50
N ASN A 69 4.93 7.92 -22.67
CA ASN A 69 4.33 7.07 -21.64
C ASN A 69 3.70 7.90 -20.52
N TRP A 70 4.33 9.02 -20.16
CA TRP A 70 3.73 9.99 -19.25
C TRP A 70 2.40 10.52 -19.76
N GLN A 71 2.35 10.92 -21.06
CA GLN A 71 1.12 11.41 -21.66
C GLN A 71 0.01 10.34 -21.64
N LYS A 72 0.34 9.07 -21.92
CA LYS A 72 -0.61 7.96 -21.79
C LYS A 72 -1.20 7.84 -20.38
N MET A 73 -0.34 7.95 -19.35
CA MET A 73 -0.82 7.94 -17.95
C MET A 73 -1.77 9.09 -17.66
N ILE A 74 -1.46 10.30 -18.15
CA ILE A 74 -2.30 11.50 -17.97
C ILE A 74 -3.63 11.38 -18.70
N ASP A 75 -3.63 10.84 -19.93
CA ASP A 75 -4.83 10.63 -20.73
C ASP A 75 -5.75 9.61 -20.04
N ASP A 76 -5.22 8.49 -19.59
CA ASP A 76 -5.95 7.45 -18.84
C ASP A 76 -6.56 8.01 -17.53
N MET A 77 -5.79 8.79 -16.78
CA MET A 77 -6.27 9.44 -15.57
C MET A 77 -7.34 10.49 -15.86
N THR A 78 -7.17 11.25 -16.95
CA THR A 78 -8.16 12.25 -17.39
C THR A 78 -9.47 11.60 -17.80
N GLU A 79 -9.40 10.46 -18.49
CA GLU A 79 -10.59 9.67 -18.87
C GLU A 79 -11.32 9.16 -17.60
N LYS A 80 -10.57 8.61 -16.63
CA LYS A 80 -11.13 8.00 -15.42
C LYS A 80 -11.63 9.02 -14.39
N TYR A 81 -10.92 10.13 -14.20
CA TYR A 81 -11.14 11.07 -13.09
C TYR A 81 -11.42 12.53 -13.51
N GLY A 82 -11.40 12.82 -14.80
CA GLY A 82 -11.50 14.19 -15.33
C GLY A 82 -10.16 14.94 -15.33
N PRO A 83 -10.12 16.22 -15.76
CA PRO A 83 -8.88 16.98 -15.83
C PRO A 83 -8.18 17.14 -14.48
N PHE A 84 -6.84 17.06 -14.49
CA PHE A 84 -6.02 17.29 -13.31
C PHE A 84 -6.30 18.66 -12.67
N GLY A 85 -6.49 18.72 -11.35
CA GLY A 85 -6.78 19.94 -10.64
C GLY A 85 -8.19 20.49 -10.85
N SER A 86 -9.13 19.70 -11.39
CA SER A 86 -10.51 20.15 -11.68
C SER A 86 -11.36 20.44 -10.44
N GLY A 87 -10.85 20.16 -9.25
CA GLY A 87 -11.57 20.31 -7.98
C GLY A 87 -12.45 19.11 -7.64
N MET A 88 -12.92 19.09 -6.39
CA MET A 88 -13.82 18.02 -5.89
C MET A 88 -15.26 18.32 -6.34
N GLY A 89 -15.56 18.01 -7.60
CA GLY A 89 -16.94 17.98 -8.08
C GLY A 89 -17.71 16.78 -7.52
N PRO A 90 -19.07 16.81 -7.57
CA PRO A 90 -19.84 15.60 -7.26
C PRO A 90 -19.39 14.49 -8.22
N PRO A 91 -19.34 13.22 -7.74
CA PRO A 91 -19.04 12.09 -8.62
C PRO A 91 -20.04 12.09 -9.76
N LYS A 92 -19.55 12.06 -11.01
CA LYS A 92 -20.46 11.88 -12.14
C LYS A 92 -21.07 10.48 -12.01
N SER A 93 -22.37 10.38 -12.17
CA SER A 93 -23.11 9.11 -12.13
C SER A 93 -22.56 8.18 -13.20
N GLY A 94 -21.89 7.07 -12.79
CA GLY A 94 -21.19 6.12 -13.66
C GLY A 94 -19.67 6.03 -13.43
N GLU A 95 -19.07 6.94 -12.69
CA GLU A 95 -17.62 7.09 -12.49
C GLU A 95 -17.02 6.23 -11.35
N ASN A 96 -17.50 5.05 -11.13
CA ASN A 96 -16.67 4.03 -10.50
C ASN A 96 -16.00 3.25 -11.64
N SER A 97 -14.98 3.82 -12.27
CA SER A 97 -14.10 2.99 -13.07
C SER A 97 -13.49 1.98 -12.12
N LYS A 98 -13.96 0.74 -12.23
CA LYS A 98 -13.48 -0.38 -11.42
C LYS A 98 -12.07 -0.82 -11.86
N GLU A 99 -11.54 -0.20 -12.89
CA GLU A 99 -10.27 -0.53 -13.51
C GLU A 99 -9.14 0.29 -12.90
N ASN A 100 -8.04 -0.37 -12.62
CA ASN A 100 -6.81 0.29 -12.22
C ASN A 100 -6.31 1.21 -13.35
N PRO A 101 -5.57 2.28 -13.04
CA PRO A 101 -4.81 3.01 -14.04
C PRO A 101 -3.85 2.10 -14.80
N ILE A 102 -3.55 2.49 -16.05
CA ILE A 102 -2.70 1.72 -16.95
C ILE A 102 -1.27 1.60 -16.43
N TRP A 103 -0.62 0.50 -16.75
CA TRP A 103 0.81 0.32 -16.62
C TRP A 103 1.55 0.97 -17.79
N VAL A 104 2.68 1.58 -17.52
CA VAL A 104 3.64 2.04 -18.53
C VAL A 104 5.05 1.61 -18.14
N PRO A 105 5.92 1.30 -19.11
CA PRO A 105 7.32 1.00 -18.81
C PRO A 105 8.09 2.27 -18.43
N SER A 106 9.02 2.10 -17.49
CA SER A 106 9.90 3.14 -16.97
C SER A 106 11.29 2.60 -16.66
N GLU A 107 12.27 3.50 -16.52
CA GLU A 107 13.57 3.16 -15.96
C GLU A 107 13.60 3.58 -14.50
N LEU A 108 14.12 2.71 -13.63
CA LEU A 108 14.23 3.00 -12.20
C LEU A 108 15.69 2.95 -11.78
N TYR A 109 16.13 3.97 -11.04
CA TYR A 109 17.47 4.02 -10.47
C TYR A 109 17.44 3.98 -8.95
N PHE A 110 18.30 3.12 -8.39
CA PHE A 110 18.46 2.98 -6.96
C PHE A 110 19.93 2.68 -6.62
N ASN A 111 20.53 3.54 -5.78
CA ASN A 111 21.93 3.39 -5.35
C ASN A 111 22.92 3.22 -6.51
N GLY A 112 22.71 3.96 -7.61
CA GLY A 112 23.58 3.95 -8.79
C GLY A 112 23.40 2.74 -9.71
N LYS A 113 22.40 1.89 -9.48
CA LYS A 113 22.01 0.79 -10.38
C LYS A 113 20.69 1.11 -11.07
N GLN A 114 20.53 0.62 -12.29
CA GLN A 114 19.35 0.77 -13.12
C GLN A 114 18.53 -0.52 -13.15
N TRP A 115 17.23 -0.41 -12.96
CA TRP A 115 16.23 -1.43 -13.31
C TRP A 115 15.52 -1.00 -14.57
N TYR A 116 15.32 -1.94 -15.47
CA TYR A 116 14.94 -1.71 -16.87
C TYR A 116 13.47 -2.02 -17.06
N GLN A 117 12.77 -1.20 -17.84
CA GLN A 117 11.37 -1.41 -18.25
C GLN A 117 10.44 -1.77 -17.08
N VAL A 118 10.69 -1.18 -15.91
CA VAL A 118 9.85 -1.39 -14.72
C VAL A 118 8.45 -0.87 -14.99
N GLY A 119 7.45 -1.69 -14.77
CA GLY A 119 6.06 -1.26 -14.80
C GLY A 119 5.78 -0.23 -13.71
N VAL A 120 5.28 0.94 -14.10
CA VAL A 120 4.81 1.97 -13.18
C VAL A 120 3.37 2.33 -13.50
N ARG A 121 2.54 2.51 -12.48
CA ARG A 121 1.19 3.07 -12.60
C ARG A 121 0.79 3.84 -11.36
N PHE A 122 -0.19 4.73 -11.50
CA PHE A 122 -0.87 5.29 -10.34
C PHE A 122 -1.71 4.21 -9.64
N LYS A 123 -1.81 4.27 -8.31
CA LYS A 123 -2.58 3.28 -7.54
C LYS A 123 -3.50 3.93 -6.51
N GLY A 124 -4.47 3.14 -6.07
CA GLY A 124 -5.44 3.53 -5.06
C GLY A 124 -6.80 3.92 -5.65
N ASN A 125 -7.73 4.26 -4.79
CA ASN A 125 -9.08 4.67 -5.18
C ASN A 125 -9.36 6.08 -4.65
N SER A 126 -9.64 6.22 -3.35
CA SER A 126 -9.94 7.51 -2.72
C SER A 126 -8.74 8.47 -2.73
N THR A 127 -7.55 7.95 -2.46
CA THR A 127 -6.31 8.74 -2.41
C THR A 127 -5.91 9.29 -3.77
N ILE A 128 -6.00 8.46 -4.83
CA ILE A 128 -5.71 8.91 -6.20
C ILE A 128 -6.66 10.03 -6.62
N ARG A 129 -7.98 9.85 -6.37
CA ARG A 129 -9.00 10.86 -6.67
C ARG A 129 -8.75 12.16 -5.88
N PHE A 130 -8.38 12.03 -4.60
CA PHE A 130 -8.07 13.18 -3.75
C PHE A 130 -6.92 14.01 -4.33
N SER A 131 -5.78 13.38 -4.62
CA SER A 131 -4.59 14.07 -5.14
C SER A 131 -4.84 14.61 -6.55
N TRP A 132 -5.37 13.79 -7.46
CA TRP A 132 -5.63 14.17 -8.85
C TRP A 132 -6.56 15.37 -8.97
N ASN A 133 -7.72 15.33 -8.30
CA ASN A 133 -8.71 16.41 -8.39
C ASN A 133 -8.24 17.71 -7.73
N ARG A 134 -7.30 17.65 -6.79
CA ARG A 134 -6.69 18.82 -6.16
C ARG A 134 -5.47 19.37 -6.89
N GLY A 135 -5.03 18.72 -7.94
CA GLY A 135 -3.82 19.12 -8.66
C GLY A 135 -2.53 18.86 -7.86
N ILE A 136 -2.51 17.80 -7.07
CA ILE A 136 -1.36 17.39 -6.25
C ILE A 136 -0.68 16.22 -6.95
N TRP A 137 0.55 16.41 -7.44
CA TRP A 137 1.31 15.38 -8.14
C TRP A 137 1.84 14.27 -7.24
N LYS A 138 1.82 14.43 -5.94
CA LYS A 138 2.17 13.36 -4.99
C LYS A 138 1.07 12.29 -4.94
N ILE A 139 1.00 11.48 -5.99
CA ILE A 139 0.01 10.42 -6.19
C ILE A 139 0.67 9.07 -5.82
N PRO A 140 -0.05 8.14 -5.15
CA PRO A 140 0.50 6.81 -4.89
C PRO A 140 0.84 6.07 -6.17
N LEU A 141 1.96 5.33 -6.15
CA LEU A 141 2.46 4.55 -7.28
C LEU A 141 2.46 3.06 -6.94
N LYS A 142 2.35 2.22 -7.95
CA LYS A 142 2.69 0.81 -7.89
C LYS A 142 3.81 0.55 -8.89
N LEU A 143 4.82 -0.22 -8.46
CA LEU A 143 5.94 -0.68 -9.25
C LEU A 143 5.81 -2.19 -9.42
N ASP A 144 6.07 -2.66 -10.62
CA ASP A 144 6.13 -4.08 -10.97
C ASP A 144 7.38 -4.32 -11.83
N PHE A 145 8.28 -5.13 -11.34
CA PHE A 145 9.61 -5.24 -11.93
C PHE A 145 9.67 -6.19 -13.13
N ASP A 146 8.66 -7.02 -13.36
CA ASP A 146 8.54 -7.90 -14.52
C ASP A 146 7.22 -7.74 -15.32
N GLU A 147 6.47 -6.64 -15.10
CA GLU A 147 5.20 -6.36 -15.82
C GLU A 147 5.32 -6.46 -17.33
N PHE A 148 6.48 -6.09 -17.88
CA PHE A 148 6.73 -6.05 -19.32
C PHE A 148 7.70 -7.13 -19.81
N GLU A 149 7.87 -8.24 -19.07
CA GLU A 149 8.81 -9.30 -19.44
C GLU A 149 8.43 -10.03 -20.76
N ASP A 150 7.14 -10.09 -21.06
CA ASP A 150 6.64 -10.67 -22.33
C ASP A 150 7.04 -9.80 -23.54
N ASP A 151 7.10 -8.48 -23.37
CA ASP A 151 7.52 -7.53 -24.41
C ASP A 151 9.05 -7.39 -24.46
N TYR A 152 9.72 -7.56 -23.33
CA TYR A 152 11.17 -7.38 -23.15
C TYR A 152 11.81 -8.59 -22.45
N PRO A 153 12.16 -9.66 -23.20
CA PRO A 153 12.74 -10.87 -22.59
C PRO A 153 14.05 -10.65 -21.81
N GLN A 154 14.72 -9.49 -21.99
CA GLN A 154 15.94 -9.11 -21.24
C GLN A 154 15.66 -8.91 -19.74
N ILE A 155 14.40 -8.61 -19.38
CA ILE A 155 13.99 -8.43 -17.98
C ILE A 155 13.18 -9.61 -17.45
N ASN A 156 13.26 -10.77 -18.09
CA ASN A 156 12.53 -11.95 -17.66
C ASN A 156 12.76 -12.26 -16.19
N ASN A 157 11.68 -12.31 -15.41
CA ASN A 157 11.71 -12.47 -13.95
C ASN A 157 12.57 -11.42 -13.22
N GLN A 158 12.56 -10.16 -13.68
CA GLN A 158 13.26 -9.08 -12.99
C GLN A 158 12.66 -8.85 -11.59
N ARG A 159 13.53 -8.62 -10.63
CA ARG A 159 13.18 -8.34 -9.22
C ARG A 159 13.93 -7.11 -8.72
N PHE A 160 13.39 -6.47 -7.70
CA PHE A 160 14.09 -5.44 -6.94
C PHE A 160 14.62 -6.05 -5.65
N TYR A 161 15.86 -6.54 -5.69
CA TYR A 161 16.46 -7.26 -4.56
C TYR A 161 15.57 -8.39 -4.03
N GLY A 162 15.01 -9.18 -4.93
CA GLY A 162 14.13 -10.30 -4.64
C GLY A 162 12.63 -9.96 -4.54
N PHE A 163 12.23 -8.68 -4.67
CA PHE A 163 10.82 -8.26 -4.64
C PHE A 163 10.28 -8.04 -6.05
N LYS A 164 9.13 -8.66 -6.35
CA LYS A 164 8.44 -8.52 -7.64
C LYS A 164 7.75 -7.17 -7.76
N GLN A 165 7.04 -6.76 -6.72
CA GLN A 165 6.21 -5.56 -6.70
C GLN A 165 6.46 -4.74 -5.44
N LEU A 166 6.33 -3.42 -5.57
CA LEU A 166 6.38 -2.49 -4.45
C LEU A 166 5.21 -1.49 -4.55
N SER A 167 4.60 -1.21 -3.40
CA SER A 167 3.55 -0.21 -3.27
C SER A 167 4.10 1.07 -2.66
N MET A 168 3.99 2.18 -3.36
CA MET A 168 4.48 3.48 -2.91
C MET A 168 3.29 4.33 -2.43
N SER A 169 3.00 4.28 -1.12
CA SER A 169 1.97 5.12 -0.50
C SER A 169 2.45 6.57 -0.41
N SER A 170 1.65 7.50 -0.94
CA SER A 170 2.01 8.93 -0.94
C SER A 170 1.83 9.60 0.43
N ASN A 171 1.29 8.89 1.42
CA ASN A 171 0.92 9.43 2.73
C ASN A 171 -0.07 10.63 2.63
N ALA A 172 -0.92 10.65 1.61
CA ALA A 172 -1.88 11.72 1.39
C ALA A 172 -2.77 11.94 2.62
N MET A 173 -3.07 13.20 2.93
CA MET A 173 -3.87 13.60 4.10
C MET A 173 -3.26 13.18 5.46
N ASP A 174 -1.98 12.85 5.50
CA ASP A 174 -1.25 12.58 6.73
C ASP A 174 -0.14 13.63 6.97
N PRO A 175 -0.38 14.68 7.74
CA PRO A 175 0.65 15.68 8.03
C PRO A 175 1.88 15.11 8.74
N SER A 176 1.74 13.98 9.44
CA SER A 176 2.87 13.32 10.09
C SER A 176 3.73 12.50 9.13
N LEU A 177 3.18 12.06 7.98
CA LEU A 177 3.75 11.11 7.03
C LEU A 177 4.10 9.73 7.65
N LEU A 178 3.57 9.42 8.85
CA LEU A 178 3.98 8.26 9.65
C LEU A 178 2.92 7.16 9.75
N ARG A 179 1.62 7.47 9.51
CA ARG A 179 0.52 6.57 9.87
C ARG A 179 0.62 5.21 9.20
N GLU A 180 0.83 5.16 7.88
CA GLU A 180 0.98 3.90 7.14
C GLU A 180 2.16 3.08 7.66
N LYS A 181 3.34 3.71 7.76
CA LYS A 181 4.58 3.09 8.24
C LYS A 181 4.42 2.52 9.64
N VAL A 182 3.98 3.35 10.57
CA VAL A 182 3.93 2.99 11.99
C VAL A 182 2.84 1.96 12.26
N SER A 183 1.71 2.02 11.58
CA SER A 183 0.64 1.01 11.76
C SER A 183 1.09 -0.39 11.36
N ALA A 184 1.81 -0.53 10.25
CA ALA A 184 2.39 -1.81 9.86
C ALA A 184 3.39 -2.32 10.91
N ASP A 185 4.25 -1.44 11.46
CA ASP A 185 5.19 -1.80 12.53
C ASP A 185 4.48 -2.24 13.82
N ILE A 186 3.37 -1.58 14.17
CA ILE A 186 2.55 -1.94 15.33
C ILE A 186 1.97 -3.35 15.16
N PHE A 187 1.38 -3.67 14.00
CA PHE A 187 0.83 -4.99 13.73
C PHE A 187 1.91 -6.07 13.86
N ARG A 188 3.07 -5.90 13.22
CA ARG A 188 4.19 -6.84 13.34
C ARG A 188 4.69 -6.96 14.78
N SER A 189 4.82 -5.85 15.50
CA SER A 189 5.23 -5.84 16.92
C SER A 189 4.21 -6.52 17.83
N ALA A 190 2.93 -6.55 17.45
CA ALA A 190 1.89 -7.30 18.14
C ALA A 190 1.86 -8.79 17.76
N GLY A 191 2.75 -9.26 16.87
CA GLY A 191 2.80 -10.64 16.40
C GLY A 191 1.68 -10.98 15.40
N ILE A 192 1.24 -10.02 14.62
CA ILE A 192 0.27 -10.17 13.54
C ILE A 192 1.05 -10.13 12.22
N PRO A 193 0.89 -11.12 11.33
CA PRO A 193 1.50 -11.08 10.02
C PRO A 193 1.08 -9.82 9.24
N ALA A 194 2.06 -9.02 8.82
CA ALA A 194 1.81 -7.77 8.09
C ALA A 194 3.03 -7.37 7.25
N ALA A 195 2.79 -6.63 6.18
CA ALA A 195 3.78 -6.15 5.24
C ALA A 195 4.90 -5.33 5.91
N GLN A 196 6.12 -5.42 5.36
CA GLN A 196 7.23 -4.53 5.70
C GLN A 196 7.01 -3.16 5.09
N THR A 197 7.55 -2.13 5.75
CA THR A 197 7.44 -0.75 5.28
C THR A 197 8.72 0.04 5.53
N ALA A 198 9.03 1.00 4.64
CA ALA A 198 10.15 1.93 4.79
C ALA A 198 9.85 3.29 4.15
N PHE A 199 10.57 4.32 4.56
CA PHE A 199 10.47 5.63 3.92
C PHE A 199 11.35 5.74 2.69
N TYR A 200 10.79 6.33 1.63
CA TYR A 200 11.47 6.59 0.37
C TYR A 200 11.29 8.04 -0.07
N ARG A 201 12.36 8.63 -0.56
CA ARG A 201 12.33 9.85 -1.38
C ARG A 201 12.08 9.45 -2.81
N VAL A 202 10.97 9.85 -3.38
CA VAL A 202 10.62 9.56 -4.76
C VAL A 202 10.95 10.77 -5.62
N TYR A 203 11.76 10.54 -6.64
CA TYR A 203 12.02 11.47 -7.73
C TYR A 203 11.42 10.91 -9.00
N LEU A 204 10.74 11.76 -9.77
CA LEU A 204 10.17 11.37 -11.05
C LEU A 204 10.62 12.33 -12.13
N ASP A 205 11.09 11.77 -13.25
CA ASP A 205 11.48 12.51 -14.45
C ASP A 205 10.57 12.07 -15.61
N HIS A 206 9.86 13.02 -16.19
CA HIS A 206 9.00 12.80 -17.35
C HIS A 206 9.41 13.69 -18.55
N GLY A 207 10.73 14.01 -18.65
CA GLY A 207 11.31 14.77 -19.73
C GLY A 207 11.88 16.15 -19.34
N ASN A 208 11.68 16.60 -18.09
CA ASN A 208 12.17 17.89 -17.60
C ASN A 208 13.30 17.77 -16.56
N GLY A 209 13.83 16.57 -16.37
CA GLY A 209 14.76 16.24 -15.30
C GLY A 209 14.04 15.76 -14.03
N PRO A 210 14.80 15.18 -13.07
CA PRO A 210 14.21 14.55 -11.89
C PRO A 210 13.54 15.57 -10.97
N GLU A 211 12.27 15.39 -10.70
CA GLU A 211 11.46 16.18 -9.78
C GLU A 211 11.23 15.43 -8.48
N PHE A 212 11.42 16.09 -7.33
CA PHE A 212 11.12 15.52 -6.03
C PHE A 212 9.60 15.47 -5.80
N TRP A 213 9.06 14.26 -5.72
CA TRP A 213 7.62 14.03 -5.50
C TRP A 213 7.25 13.92 -4.02
N GLY A 214 8.23 13.87 -3.13
CA GLY A 214 8.02 13.87 -1.69
C GLY A 214 8.49 12.59 -1.00
N ILE A 215 8.14 12.50 0.29
CA ILE A 215 8.36 11.31 1.11
C ILE A 215 7.19 10.35 0.95
N TYR A 216 7.49 9.13 0.53
CA TYR A 216 6.55 8.02 0.39
C TYR A 216 6.83 6.96 1.45
N THR A 217 5.81 6.20 1.81
CA THR A 217 5.99 4.92 2.49
C THR A 217 5.98 3.82 1.42
N CYS A 218 7.12 3.17 1.23
CA CYS A 218 7.19 1.93 0.48
C CYS A 218 6.59 0.82 1.33
N VAL A 219 5.62 0.10 0.78
CA VAL A 219 4.93 -1.02 1.42
C VAL A 219 5.17 -2.28 0.60
N GLU A 220 5.60 -3.34 1.24
CA GLU A 220 5.70 -4.67 0.65
C GLU A 220 4.32 -5.12 0.18
N GLU A 221 4.18 -5.56 -1.07
CA GLU A 221 2.90 -6.14 -1.51
C GLU A 221 2.65 -7.47 -0.79
N VAL A 222 1.38 -7.71 -0.44
CA VAL A 222 0.97 -8.98 0.16
C VAL A 222 0.78 -9.98 -0.98
N ASP A 223 1.87 -10.64 -1.32
CA ASP A 223 2.01 -11.66 -2.35
C ASP A 223 2.97 -12.76 -1.83
N ASP A 224 3.75 -13.37 -2.73
CA ASP A 224 4.72 -14.40 -2.41
C ASP A 224 5.71 -13.99 -1.29
N THR A 225 6.21 -12.73 -1.31
CA THR A 225 7.26 -12.30 -0.38
C THR A 225 6.78 -12.24 1.08
N VAL A 226 5.59 -11.67 1.33
CA VAL A 226 5.00 -11.64 2.67
C VAL A 226 4.70 -13.06 3.15
N ILE A 227 4.17 -13.91 2.26
CA ILE A 227 3.81 -15.28 2.63
C ILE A 227 5.04 -16.09 2.97
N GLU A 228 6.06 -16.14 2.10
CA GLU A 228 7.28 -16.89 2.34
C GLU A 228 8.06 -16.41 3.59
N SER A 229 8.00 -15.10 3.90
CA SER A 229 8.72 -14.58 5.06
C SER A 229 8.05 -14.84 6.40
N GLN A 230 6.74 -15.13 6.41
CA GLN A 230 5.94 -15.18 7.64
C GLN A 230 5.16 -16.49 7.84
N PHE A 231 5.14 -17.36 6.83
CA PHE A 231 4.50 -18.68 6.88
C PHE A 231 5.50 -19.79 6.55
N ILE A 232 5.15 -21.03 6.89
CA ILE A 232 6.03 -22.18 6.67
C ILE A 232 6.02 -22.59 5.19
N SER A 233 4.86 -22.48 4.54
CA SER A 233 4.64 -22.80 3.13
C SER A 233 4.04 -21.59 2.41
N ASP A 234 4.37 -21.42 1.13
CA ASP A 234 3.86 -20.41 0.22
C ASP A 234 2.88 -20.97 -0.82
N ASP A 235 2.63 -22.29 -0.81
CA ASP A 235 1.76 -22.98 -1.76
C ASP A 235 0.25 -22.77 -1.51
N GLY A 236 -0.12 -22.03 -0.46
CA GLY A 236 -1.50 -21.83 -0.04
C GLY A 236 -2.27 -20.80 -0.87
N ASN A 237 -3.59 -20.78 -0.66
CA ASN A 237 -4.46 -19.79 -1.30
C ASN A 237 -4.39 -18.46 -0.56
N LEU A 238 -3.98 -17.41 -1.26
CA LEU A 238 -4.05 -16.03 -0.78
C LEU A 238 -5.26 -15.33 -1.40
N TYR A 239 -6.13 -14.78 -0.57
CA TYR A 239 -7.32 -14.05 -0.97
C TYR A 239 -7.21 -12.57 -0.63
N LYS A 240 -7.74 -11.70 -1.51
CA LYS A 240 -7.97 -10.28 -1.23
C LYS A 240 -9.47 -9.99 -1.22
N PRO A 241 -10.14 -10.14 -0.07
CA PRO A 241 -11.59 -9.97 0.00
C PRO A 241 -12.03 -8.54 -0.27
N LYS A 242 -13.14 -8.40 -0.99
CA LYS A 242 -13.76 -7.10 -1.29
C LYS A 242 -15.27 -7.20 -1.48
N GLY A 243 -15.95 -6.07 -1.31
CA GLY A 243 -17.38 -5.98 -1.52
C GLY A 243 -18.18 -6.73 -0.45
N ARG A 244 -19.45 -7.03 -0.75
CA ARG A 244 -20.39 -7.58 0.24
C ARG A 244 -19.94 -8.91 0.83
N GLY A 245 -19.32 -9.79 0.03
CA GLY A 245 -18.83 -11.09 0.51
C GLY A 245 -17.76 -10.96 1.59
N ALA A 246 -16.91 -9.95 1.49
CA ALA A 246 -15.85 -9.68 2.47
C ALA A 246 -16.36 -9.29 3.87
N THR A 247 -17.66 -9.15 4.07
CA THR A 247 -18.26 -8.98 5.40
C THR A 247 -18.47 -10.30 6.13
N PHE A 248 -18.42 -11.44 5.45
CA PHE A 248 -18.83 -12.76 5.92
C PHE A 248 -20.30 -12.87 6.38
N ALA A 249 -21.14 -11.89 6.04
CA ALA A 249 -22.57 -11.94 6.35
C ALA A 249 -23.23 -13.18 5.69
N LYS A 250 -24.24 -13.74 6.33
CA LYS A 250 -24.93 -14.92 5.84
C LYS A 250 -25.42 -14.76 4.39
N GLY A 251 -25.04 -15.68 3.52
CA GLY A 251 -25.43 -15.67 2.10
C GLY A 251 -24.78 -14.54 1.27
N SER A 252 -23.68 -13.93 1.73
CA SER A 252 -22.99 -12.88 0.99
C SER A 252 -21.84 -13.40 0.12
N PHE A 253 -21.47 -14.67 0.24
CA PHE A 253 -20.36 -15.24 -0.52
C PHE A 253 -20.56 -15.10 -2.03
N THR A 254 -19.52 -14.66 -2.72
CA THR A 254 -19.34 -14.80 -4.17
C THR A 254 -17.85 -14.99 -4.44
N GLU A 255 -17.49 -15.76 -5.46
CA GLU A 255 -16.10 -15.94 -5.88
C GLU A 255 -15.40 -14.62 -6.15
N ALA A 256 -16.08 -13.68 -6.81
CA ALA A 256 -15.57 -12.33 -7.09
C ALA A 256 -15.27 -11.51 -5.82
N SER A 257 -15.89 -11.84 -4.69
CA SER A 257 -15.60 -11.19 -3.40
C SER A 257 -14.37 -11.77 -2.72
N PHE A 258 -13.87 -12.93 -3.17
CA PHE A 258 -12.70 -13.62 -2.66
C PHE A 258 -11.75 -13.95 -3.82
N ALA A 259 -11.33 -12.90 -4.55
CA ALA A 259 -10.35 -13.05 -5.62
C ALA A 259 -9.06 -13.63 -5.07
N LYS A 260 -8.55 -14.69 -5.71
CA LYS A 260 -7.26 -15.29 -5.39
C LYS A 260 -6.12 -14.43 -5.93
N HIS A 261 -5.03 -14.36 -5.19
CA HIS A 261 -3.76 -13.75 -5.56
C HIS A 261 -2.63 -14.77 -5.71
N THR A 262 -2.87 -16.00 -5.28
CA THR A 262 -2.09 -17.21 -5.57
C THR A 262 -3.06 -18.29 -6.03
N ASN A 263 -2.57 -19.27 -6.79
CA ASN A 263 -3.41 -20.37 -7.32
C ASN A 263 -4.66 -19.88 -8.07
N GLU A 264 -4.54 -18.78 -8.84
CA GLU A 264 -5.66 -18.12 -9.54
C GLU A 264 -6.41 -19.05 -10.50
N GLY A 265 -5.73 -20.04 -11.08
CA GLY A 265 -6.31 -21.05 -11.96
C GLY A 265 -7.10 -22.15 -11.23
N ASP A 266 -6.99 -22.26 -9.90
CA ASP A 266 -7.77 -23.21 -9.11
C ASP A 266 -9.12 -22.62 -8.73
N LEU A 267 -10.20 -23.18 -9.29
CA LEU A 267 -11.59 -22.77 -9.06
C LEU A 267 -12.19 -23.39 -7.79
N ASN A 268 -11.41 -23.54 -6.73
CA ASN A 268 -11.83 -24.12 -5.47
C ASN A 268 -11.77 -23.11 -4.33
N TRP A 269 -12.90 -22.74 -3.74
CA TRP A 269 -13.08 -21.86 -2.57
C TRP A 269 -13.62 -22.63 -1.35
N SER A 270 -13.38 -23.93 -1.26
CA SER A 270 -13.94 -24.77 -0.18
C SER A 270 -13.44 -24.34 1.22
N ASP A 271 -12.25 -23.81 1.35
CA ASP A 271 -11.69 -23.24 2.58
C ASP A 271 -12.50 -22.02 3.06
N ILE A 272 -12.82 -21.08 2.18
CA ILE A 272 -13.66 -19.91 2.48
C ILE A 272 -15.10 -20.34 2.78
N LEU A 273 -15.68 -21.24 1.96
CA LEU A 273 -17.03 -21.75 2.18
C LEU A 273 -17.17 -22.47 3.52
N ASN A 274 -16.16 -23.27 3.91
CA ASN A 274 -16.13 -23.93 5.20
C ASN A 274 -16.09 -22.92 6.36
N LEU A 275 -15.37 -21.81 6.23
CA LEU A 275 -15.39 -20.74 7.22
C LEU A 275 -16.79 -20.11 7.33
N PHE A 276 -17.49 -19.84 6.20
CA PHE A 276 -18.88 -19.37 6.23
C PHE A 276 -19.79 -20.35 6.94
N ASP A 277 -19.71 -21.64 6.63
CA ASP A 277 -20.57 -22.68 7.19
C ASP A 277 -20.37 -22.82 8.71
N VAL A 278 -19.13 -22.90 9.17
CA VAL A 278 -18.81 -23.00 10.60
C VAL A 278 -19.22 -21.74 11.34
N LEU A 279 -18.92 -20.57 10.80
CA LEU A 279 -19.25 -19.28 11.41
C LEU A 279 -20.75 -19.11 11.65
N HIS A 280 -21.58 -19.55 10.69
CA HIS A 280 -23.05 -19.46 10.75
C HIS A 280 -23.75 -20.71 11.29
N SER A 281 -22.99 -21.70 11.79
CA SER A 281 -23.58 -22.91 12.39
C SER A 281 -24.42 -22.58 13.64
N SER A 282 -25.54 -23.26 13.80
CA SER A 282 -26.36 -23.19 15.01
C SER A 282 -25.65 -23.70 16.27
N GLU A 283 -24.57 -24.49 16.11
CA GLU A 283 -23.72 -24.97 17.20
C GLU A 283 -23.18 -23.80 18.03
N ARG A 284 -22.98 -22.64 17.42
CA ARG A 284 -22.55 -21.43 18.14
C ARG A 284 -23.43 -21.12 19.39
N LEU A 285 -24.74 -21.38 19.28
CA LEU A 285 -25.70 -21.11 20.36
C LEU A 285 -26.00 -22.35 21.23
N ILE A 286 -25.87 -23.55 20.69
CA ILE A 286 -26.32 -24.79 21.33
C ILE A 286 -25.14 -25.51 21.98
N GLU A 287 -23.98 -25.55 21.30
CA GLU A 287 -22.76 -26.25 21.72
C GLU A 287 -21.52 -25.37 21.48
N PRO A 288 -21.39 -24.22 22.17
CA PRO A 288 -20.37 -23.22 21.88
C PRO A 288 -18.93 -23.77 21.96
N THR A 289 -18.67 -24.75 22.80
CA THR A 289 -17.35 -25.40 22.89
C THR A 289 -17.01 -26.18 21.62
N VAL A 290 -17.99 -26.89 21.03
CA VAL A 290 -17.81 -27.61 19.77
C VAL A 290 -17.62 -26.61 18.63
N TRP A 291 -18.41 -25.54 18.60
CA TRP A 291 -18.29 -24.49 17.61
C TRP A 291 -16.90 -23.82 17.64
N ARG A 292 -16.39 -23.43 18.82
CA ARG A 292 -15.03 -22.88 18.95
C ARG A 292 -13.97 -23.84 18.41
N SER A 293 -14.03 -25.11 18.81
CA SER A 293 -13.07 -26.12 18.34
C SER A 293 -13.07 -26.27 16.82
N LYS A 294 -14.26 -26.27 16.17
CA LYS A 294 -14.38 -26.29 14.71
C LYS A 294 -13.83 -25.01 14.06
N LEU A 295 -14.16 -23.84 14.61
CA LEU A 295 -13.70 -22.56 14.08
C LEU A 295 -12.17 -22.45 14.18
N GLU A 296 -11.60 -22.79 15.32
CA GLU A 296 -10.15 -22.79 15.58
C GLU A 296 -9.37 -23.82 14.75
N SER A 297 -10.05 -24.85 14.23
CA SER A 297 -9.42 -25.84 13.34
C SER A 297 -9.23 -25.33 11.91
N ILE A 298 -9.94 -24.28 11.49
CA ILE A 298 -9.94 -23.75 10.12
C ILE A 298 -9.58 -22.26 10.03
N PHE A 299 -9.58 -21.54 11.15
CA PHE A 299 -9.31 -20.09 11.19
C PHE A 299 -8.46 -19.75 12.41
N ARG A 300 -7.47 -18.87 12.22
CA ARG A 300 -6.61 -18.35 13.29
C ARG A 300 -7.35 -17.25 14.07
N THR A 301 -8.30 -17.69 14.92
CA THR A 301 -9.08 -16.79 15.79
C THR A 301 -8.20 -15.97 16.72
N ASP A 302 -7.08 -16.54 17.18
CA ASP A 302 -6.07 -15.88 18.01
C ASP A 302 -5.42 -14.67 17.28
N ILE A 303 -5.04 -14.84 16.02
CA ILE A 303 -4.48 -13.75 15.20
C ILE A 303 -5.55 -12.70 14.89
N PHE A 304 -6.77 -13.13 14.55
CA PHE A 304 -7.87 -12.21 14.29
C PHE A 304 -8.22 -11.36 15.51
N LEU A 305 -8.30 -11.94 16.71
CA LEU A 305 -8.62 -11.21 17.94
C LEU A 305 -7.47 -10.26 18.37
N LYS A 306 -6.21 -10.63 18.12
CA LYS A 306 -5.07 -9.71 18.26
C LYS A 306 -5.17 -8.54 17.28
N TRP A 307 -5.46 -8.85 16.00
CA TRP A 307 -5.66 -7.81 15.00
C TRP A 307 -6.82 -6.88 15.40
N LEU A 308 -7.96 -7.43 15.77
CA LEU A 308 -9.13 -6.64 16.16
C LEU A 308 -8.83 -5.69 17.32
N ALA A 309 -8.15 -6.18 18.35
CA ALA A 309 -7.74 -5.37 19.49
C ALA A 309 -6.74 -4.27 19.10
N THR A 310 -5.75 -4.61 18.27
CA THR A 310 -4.75 -3.66 17.80
C THR A 310 -5.40 -2.63 16.86
N ASN A 311 -6.21 -3.06 15.91
CA ASN A 311 -6.91 -2.20 14.95
C ASN A 311 -7.85 -1.21 15.65
N THR A 312 -8.61 -1.68 16.67
CA THR A 312 -9.46 -0.84 17.50
C THR A 312 -8.63 0.15 18.33
N THR A 313 -7.46 -0.29 18.84
CA THR A 313 -6.55 0.57 19.61
C THR A 313 -6.02 1.72 18.77
N ILE A 314 -5.54 1.45 17.55
CA ILE A 314 -5.01 2.49 16.64
C ILE A 314 -6.09 3.24 15.86
N GLN A 315 -7.36 2.92 16.09
CA GLN A 315 -8.51 3.57 15.44
C GLN A 315 -8.43 3.56 13.90
N ASN A 316 -8.03 2.45 13.29
CA ASN A 316 -8.13 2.30 11.84
C ASN A 316 -9.58 1.98 11.45
N TRP A 317 -10.28 2.99 10.92
CA TRP A 317 -11.71 2.89 10.59
C TRP A 317 -11.97 2.24 9.23
N ASP A 318 -11.00 2.33 8.29
CA ASP A 318 -11.16 1.84 6.92
C ASP A 318 -10.82 0.34 6.79
N SER A 319 -11.40 -0.46 7.68
CA SER A 319 -11.15 -1.91 7.73
C SER A 319 -12.41 -2.68 8.14
N TYR A 320 -12.30 -4.02 8.23
CA TYR A 320 -13.38 -4.93 8.61
C TYR A 320 -14.11 -4.50 9.89
N GLY A 321 -15.44 -4.57 9.85
CA GLY A 321 -16.33 -4.04 10.89
C GLY A 321 -16.95 -2.69 10.51
N LYS A 322 -16.34 -1.97 9.59
CA LYS A 322 -16.79 -0.70 9.04
C LYS A 322 -16.82 -0.73 7.51
N MET A 323 -15.72 -1.21 6.92
CA MET A 323 -15.52 -1.33 5.48
C MET A 323 -15.16 -2.76 5.10
N SER A 324 -15.73 -3.26 4.02
CA SER A 324 -15.54 -4.64 3.54
C SER A 324 -14.33 -4.76 2.61
N GLN A 325 -13.16 -4.37 3.12
CA GLN A 325 -11.89 -4.30 2.39
C GLN A 325 -10.69 -4.21 3.35
N ASN A 326 -9.50 -4.02 2.80
CA ASN A 326 -8.26 -3.71 3.50
C ASN A 326 -7.76 -4.83 4.42
N TYR A 327 -7.89 -6.07 3.94
CA TYR A 327 -7.27 -7.24 4.53
C TYR A 327 -7.09 -8.34 3.48
N TYR A 328 -6.20 -9.27 3.81
CA TYR A 328 -6.02 -10.53 3.07
C TYR A 328 -6.32 -11.70 3.99
N LEU A 329 -6.55 -12.87 3.39
CA LEU A 329 -6.64 -14.15 4.06
C LEU A 329 -5.69 -15.13 3.37
N TYR A 330 -4.82 -15.75 4.14
CA TYR A 330 -3.97 -16.81 3.66
C TYR A 330 -4.37 -18.14 4.27
N ASN A 331 -4.68 -19.14 3.42
CA ASN A 331 -4.92 -20.50 3.85
C ASN A 331 -3.60 -21.26 3.82
N ASP A 332 -2.95 -21.35 4.97
CA ASP A 332 -1.67 -22.04 5.14
C ASP A 332 -1.85 -23.56 4.98
N PRO A 333 -1.26 -24.21 3.98
CA PRO A 333 -1.44 -25.64 3.72
C PRO A 333 -0.87 -26.54 4.82
N GLU A 334 0.08 -26.08 5.62
CA GLU A 334 0.65 -26.83 6.74
C GLU A 334 -0.30 -26.93 7.94
N THR A 335 -1.07 -25.86 8.16
CA THR A 335 -2.01 -25.79 9.29
C THR A 335 -3.46 -25.97 8.89
N LEU A 336 -3.78 -25.86 7.61
CA LEU A 336 -5.13 -25.83 7.03
C LEU A 336 -6.01 -24.72 7.63
N LYS A 337 -5.40 -23.62 8.06
CA LYS A 337 -6.09 -22.49 8.71
C LYS A 337 -5.95 -21.22 7.90
N LEU A 338 -7.06 -20.54 7.74
CA LEU A 338 -7.08 -19.17 7.23
C LEU A 338 -6.50 -18.23 8.27
N THR A 339 -5.52 -17.43 7.87
CA THR A 339 -4.87 -16.42 8.70
C THR A 339 -5.17 -15.03 8.16
N TRP A 340 -5.49 -14.10 9.05
CA TRP A 340 -5.77 -12.71 8.75
C TRP A 340 -4.50 -11.89 8.58
N LEU A 341 -4.38 -11.13 7.46
CA LEU A 341 -3.30 -10.16 7.23
C LEU A 341 -3.92 -8.79 6.97
N PRO A 342 -3.63 -7.78 7.80
CA PRO A 342 -4.11 -6.42 7.61
C PRO A 342 -3.40 -5.72 6.44
N TRP A 343 -4.11 -4.78 5.79
CA TRP A 343 -3.62 -4.02 4.65
C TRP A 343 -4.16 -2.60 4.65
N ASP A 344 -3.42 -1.63 4.04
CA ASP A 344 -3.82 -0.24 3.82
C ASP A 344 -4.15 0.51 5.12
N HIS A 345 -3.12 1.01 5.78
CA HIS A 345 -3.23 1.57 7.14
C HIS A 345 -3.19 3.10 7.20
N ASN A 346 -3.22 3.77 6.06
CA ASN A 346 -3.12 5.23 5.97
C ASN A 346 -4.23 5.98 6.72
N GLU A 347 -5.36 5.33 6.98
CA GLU A 347 -6.50 5.84 7.71
C GLU A 347 -6.51 5.46 9.21
N ALA A 348 -5.40 4.91 9.72
CA ALA A 348 -5.22 4.67 11.15
C ALA A 348 -4.86 5.95 11.91
N MET A 349 -5.02 5.91 13.24
CA MET A 349 -4.70 7.00 14.17
C MET A 349 -5.39 8.32 13.82
N ILE A 350 -6.62 8.26 13.34
CA ILE A 350 -7.46 9.42 13.04
C ILE A 350 -8.54 9.56 14.12
N ASN A 351 -8.70 10.75 14.67
CA ASN A 351 -9.83 11.04 15.54
C ASN A 351 -11.15 11.06 14.76
N ALA A 352 -12.24 10.70 15.42
CA ALA A 352 -13.55 10.67 14.84
C ALA A 352 -13.90 11.99 14.11
N GLY A 353 -14.28 11.88 12.84
CA GLY A 353 -14.82 12.95 12.01
C GLY A 353 -16.20 12.54 11.48
N GLN A 354 -16.90 13.46 10.81
CA GLN A 354 -18.29 13.25 10.38
C GLN A 354 -18.51 11.98 9.53
N PHE A 355 -17.49 11.51 8.79
CA PHE A 355 -17.55 10.31 7.92
C PHE A 355 -16.52 9.24 8.25
N ARG A 356 -15.56 9.54 9.12
CA ARG A 356 -14.42 8.69 9.49
C ARG A 356 -14.47 8.38 10.97
N THR A 357 -15.51 7.66 11.40
CA THR A 357 -15.69 7.30 12.82
C THR A 357 -15.15 5.90 13.05
N PRO A 358 -14.04 5.76 13.80
CA PRO A 358 -13.53 4.45 14.21
C PRO A 358 -14.56 3.66 15.03
N LEU A 359 -14.38 2.35 15.08
CA LEU A 359 -15.16 1.49 15.95
C LEU A 359 -14.87 1.83 17.43
N SER A 360 -15.89 1.69 18.28
CA SER A 360 -15.75 1.84 19.73
C SER A 360 -14.89 0.70 20.31
N ILE A 361 -14.31 0.90 21.49
CA ILE A 361 -13.53 -0.14 22.16
C ILE A 361 -14.41 -1.36 22.50
N GLY A 362 -15.68 -1.14 22.82
CA GLY A 362 -16.62 -2.20 23.17
C GLY A 362 -17.26 -2.91 21.97
N LEU A 363 -17.14 -2.35 20.77
CA LEU A 363 -17.68 -2.92 19.52
C LEU A 363 -19.18 -3.24 19.58
N ASN A 364 -19.95 -2.56 20.46
CA ASN A 364 -21.38 -2.82 20.62
C ASN A 364 -22.22 -2.39 19.42
N GLU A 365 -21.70 -1.47 18.61
CA GLU A 365 -22.34 -0.99 17.37
C GLU A 365 -22.20 -1.96 16.20
N VAL A 366 -21.35 -2.97 16.31
CA VAL A 366 -21.10 -3.95 15.25
C VAL A 366 -22.14 -5.05 15.30
N GLY A 367 -22.97 -5.15 14.28
CA GLY A 367 -24.04 -6.15 14.19
C GLY A 367 -23.69 -7.40 13.39
N ASP A 368 -24.68 -8.26 13.17
CA ASP A 368 -24.57 -9.58 12.53
C ASP A 368 -24.07 -9.55 11.06
N ASN A 369 -24.06 -8.39 10.43
CA ASN A 369 -23.45 -8.21 9.12
C ASN A 369 -21.90 -8.31 9.15
N TRP A 370 -21.31 -8.34 10.35
CA TRP A 370 -19.88 -8.48 10.59
C TRP A 370 -19.61 -9.66 11.55
N PRO A 371 -19.96 -10.88 11.16
CA PRO A 371 -20.03 -12.03 12.06
C PRO A 371 -18.69 -12.41 12.70
N LEU A 372 -17.54 -12.19 12.03
CA LEU A 372 -16.23 -12.43 12.66
C LEU A 372 -15.99 -11.52 13.88
N ILE A 373 -16.61 -10.33 13.94
CA ILE A 373 -16.57 -9.51 15.15
C ILE A 373 -17.71 -9.92 16.08
N ARG A 374 -18.97 -9.85 15.59
CA ARG A 374 -20.12 -9.99 16.45
C ARG A 374 -20.21 -11.38 17.09
N PHE A 375 -20.05 -12.44 16.30
CA PHE A 375 -20.21 -13.80 16.80
C PHE A 375 -19.08 -14.24 17.71
N LEU A 376 -17.83 -13.76 17.48
CA LEU A 376 -16.75 -14.04 18.40
C LEU A 376 -16.95 -13.26 19.72
N LEU A 377 -17.35 -11.99 19.68
CA LEU A 377 -17.53 -11.20 20.90
C LEU A 377 -18.82 -11.52 21.68
N ASP A 378 -19.76 -12.24 21.09
CA ASP A 378 -20.90 -12.83 21.81
C ASP A 378 -20.49 -14.06 22.63
N ASP A 379 -19.36 -14.68 22.34
CA ASP A 379 -18.78 -15.78 23.10
C ASP A 379 -17.86 -15.24 24.20
N GLU A 380 -18.11 -15.64 25.45
CA GLU A 380 -17.39 -15.15 26.62
C GLU A 380 -15.88 -15.45 26.59
N VAL A 381 -15.47 -16.56 25.96
CA VAL A 381 -14.05 -16.95 25.85
C VAL A 381 -13.33 -15.99 24.93
N TYR A 382 -13.86 -15.74 23.75
CA TYR A 382 -13.28 -14.82 22.79
C TYR A 382 -13.37 -13.35 23.21
N LEU A 383 -14.46 -12.96 23.90
CA LEU A 383 -14.57 -11.60 24.49
C LEU A 383 -13.48 -11.37 25.54
N LYS A 384 -13.21 -12.37 26.40
CA LYS A 384 -12.12 -12.30 27.38
C LYS A 384 -10.75 -12.19 26.70
N GLU A 385 -10.54 -12.95 25.64
CA GLU A 385 -9.31 -12.91 24.85
C GLU A 385 -9.12 -11.55 24.16
N TYR A 386 -10.17 -10.99 23.55
CA TYR A 386 -10.16 -9.65 22.98
C TYR A 386 -9.74 -8.60 24.00
N ARG A 387 -10.34 -8.62 25.22
CA ARG A 387 -9.99 -7.70 26.31
C ARG A 387 -8.54 -7.87 26.78
N SER A 388 -8.08 -9.11 26.85
CA SER A 388 -6.67 -9.40 27.15
C SER A 388 -5.73 -8.84 26.10
N ASN A 389 -6.08 -8.99 24.80
CA ASN A 389 -5.30 -8.44 23.70
C ASN A 389 -5.30 -6.90 23.68
N LEU A 390 -6.39 -6.22 24.05
CA LEU A 390 -6.40 -4.76 24.25
C LEU A 390 -5.36 -4.34 25.29
N LYS A 391 -5.31 -5.04 26.42
CA LYS A 391 -4.32 -4.78 27.49
C LYS A 391 -2.90 -4.99 26.97
N ILE A 392 -2.63 -6.14 26.36
CA ILE A 392 -1.31 -6.47 25.81
C ILE A 392 -0.88 -5.42 24.77
N THR A 393 -1.79 -4.94 23.93
CA THR A 393 -1.49 -3.94 22.90
C THR A 393 -1.07 -2.61 23.53
N VAL A 394 -1.82 -2.06 24.49
CA VAL A 394 -1.50 -0.75 25.08
C VAL A 394 -0.34 -0.79 26.09
N GLU A 395 -0.02 -1.95 26.64
CA GLU A 395 1.16 -2.16 27.49
C GLU A 395 2.42 -2.52 26.69
N GLY A 396 2.27 -2.97 25.43
CA GLY A 396 3.33 -3.48 24.57
C GLY A 396 3.49 -2.71 23.26
N ALA A 397 2.89 -3.22 22.18
CA ALA A 397 3.09 -2.71 20.82
C ALA A 397 2.65 -1.25 20.65
N TYR A 398 1.64 -0.79 21.42
CA TYR A 398 1.11 0.58 21.39
C TYR A 398 1.21 1.27 22.74
N SER A 399 2.25 0.99 23.54
CA SER A 399 2.48 1.70 24.81
C SER A 399 2.94 3.14 24.54
N PRO A 400 2.50 4.14 25.35
CA PRO A 400 2.85 5.54 25.13
C PRO A 400 4.36 5.78 25.05
N GLN A 401 5.14 5.21 25.98
CA GLN A 401 6.58 5.40 25.97
C GLN A 401 7.21 4.92 24.67
N LYS A 402 6.94 3.68 24.27
CA LYS A 402 7.49 3.08 23.03
C LYS A 402 7.07 3.86 21.79
N MET A 403 5.79 4.23 21.72
CA MET A 403 5.27 4.91 20.53
C MET A 403 5.79 6.35 20.41
N ILE A 404 5.94 7.09 21.50
CA ILE A 404 6.52 8.43 21.48
C ILE A 404 7.96 8.37 20.94
N GLU A 405 8.77 7.41 21.42
CA GLU A 405 10.13 7.19 20.93
C GLU A 405 10.16 6.85 19.43
N ILE A 406 9.26 5.99 18.95
CA ILE A 406 9.14 5.61 17.54
C ILE A 406 8.71 6.81 16.69
N PHE A 407 7.68 7.57 17.12
CA PHE A 407 7.19 8.73 16.39
C PHE A 407 8.28 9.81 16.26
N GLN A 408 9.00 10.10 17.34
CA GLN A 408 10.11 11.05 17.35
C GLN A 408 11.23 10.59 16.42
N ARG A 409 11.67 9.33 16.55
CA ARG A 409 12.72 8.76 15.70
C ARG A 409 12.38 8.87 14.21
N TYR A 410 11.17 8.50 13.81
CA TYR A 410 10.77 8.55 12.40
C TYR A 410 10.55 9.97 11.91
N ASN A 411 10.01 10.85 12.76
CA ASN A 411 9.91 12.28 12.43
C ASN A 411 11.30 12.88 12.18
N ASP A 412 12.27 12.61 13.06
CA ASP A 412 13.64 13.11 12.90
C ASP A 412 14.34 12.53 11.67
N LEU A 413 14.02 11.28 11.33
CA LEU A 413 14.55 10.59 10.15
C LEU A 413 14.10 11.24 8.84
N ILE A 414 12.81 11.62 8.72
CA ILE A 414 12.26 12.21 7.48
C ILE A 414 12.37 13.73 7.41
N LYS A 415 12.43 14.42 8.55
CA LYS A 415 12.47 15.89 8.67
C LYS A 415 13.51 16.56 7.77
N PRO A 416 14.75 16.05 7.60
CA PRO A 416 15.76 16.66 6.73
C PRO A 416 15.36 16.74 5.25
N PHE A 417 14.32 16.03 4.84
CA PHE A 417 13.86 15.93 3.45
C PHE A 417 12.55 16.67 3.18
N ILE A 418 11.96 17.33 4.19
CA ILE A 418 10.70 18.07 4.06
C ILE A 418 10.93 19.52 3.64
N ASP A 419 11.96 20.17 4.16
CA ASP A 419 12.30 21.57 3.87
C ASP A 419 13.79 21.68 3.54
N ARG A 420 14.13 21.37 2.30
CA ARG A 420 15.50 21.49 1.80
C ARG A 420 15.65 22.84 1.12
N SER A 421 16.43 23.72 1.75
CA SER A 421 16.78 25.04 1.18
C SER A 421 17.65 24.93 -0.08
N ASP A 422 18.28 23.77 -0.34
CA ASP A 422 19.25 23.55 -1.40
C ASP A 422 18.64 22.96 -2.68
N ASP A 423 17.47 22.35 -2.59
CA ASP A 423 16.66 21.92 -3.72
C ASP A 423 15.42 22.82 -3.77
N ASP A 424 15.10 23.40 -4.90
CA ASP A 424 13.87 24.19 -5.14
C ASP A 424 12.57 23.40 -4.92
N LYS A 425 12.63 22.25 -4.26
CA LYS A 425 11.57 21.24 -4.21
C LYS A 425 11.30 20.84 -2.77
N LYS A 426 10.21 21.39 -2.26
CA LYS A 426 9.59 21.06 -0.97
C LYS A 426 8.65 19.87 -1.17
N ASP A 427 8.43 19.06 -0.12
CA ASP A 427 7.34 18.09 -0.16
C ASP A 427 6.03 18.82 -0.52
N PRO A 428 5.31 18.39 -1.56
CA PRO A 428 4.18 19.15 -2.10
C PRO A 428 2.98 19.24 -1.16
N GLU A 429 2.93 18.41 -0.12
CA GLU A 429 1.79 18.34 0.79
C GLU A 429 2.12 18.79 2.22
N VAL A 430 3.37 18.64 2.67
CA VAL A 430 3.74 18.83 4.09
C VAL A 430 4.94 19.74 4.25
N ASN A 431 4.81 20.77 5.07
CA ASN A 431 5.90 21.61 5.54
C ASN A 431 6.33 21.24 6.98
N LEU A 432 7.42 21.84 7.48
CA LEU A 432 7.94 21.54 8.83
C LEU A 432 6.94 21.81 9.96
N GLN A 433 6.10 22.84 9.84
CA GLN A 433 5.07 23.13 10.84
C GLN A 433 4.02 22.03 10.86
N GLN A 434 3.51 21.64 9.69
CA GLN A 434 2.52 20.56 9.55
C GLN A 434 3.08 19.22 10.04
N LEU A 435 4.37 18.94 9.75
CA LEU A 435 5.04 17.74 10.25
C LEU A 435 5.08 17.72 11.79
N GLY A 436 5.43 18.85 12.43
CA GLY A 436 5.45 19.01 13.89
C GLY A 436 4.05 18.89 14.52
N ASP A 437 3.04 19.45 13.89
CA ASP A 437 1.63 19.35 14.31
C ASP A 437 1.15 17.89 14.19
N GLY A 438 1.51 17.21 13.10
CA GLY A 438 1.23 15.78 12.90
C GLY A 438 1.87 14.89 13.96
N LEU A 439 3.13 15.13 14.31
CA LEU A 439 3.81 14.43 15.42
C LEU A 439 3.08 14.64 16.76
N THR A 440 2.76 15.89 17.08
CA THR A 440 2.03 16.24 18.31
C THR A 440 0.67 15.55 18.36
N TYR A 441 -0.02 15.48 17.23
CA TYR A 441 -1.29 14.78 17.11
C TYR A 441 -1.15 13.28 17.43
N LEU A 442 -0.14 12.58 16.85
CA LEU A 442 0.10 11.16 17.13
C LEU A 442 0.44 10.88 18.59
N ILE A 443 1.25 11.76 19.22
CA ILE A 443 1.57 11.66 20.65
C ILE A 443 0.29 11.79 21.51
N ASN A 444 -0.57 12.74 21.19
CA ASN A 444 -1.84 12.91 21.88
C ASN A 444 -2.77 11.73 21.66
N HIS A 445 -2.79 11.17 20.44
CA HIS A 445 -3.58 9.99 20.11
C HIS A 445 -3.18 8.79 20.99
N VAL A 446 -1.89 8.43 21.05
CA VAL A 446 -1.45 7.28 21.83
C VAL A 446 -1.76 7.43 23.32
N ASN A 447 -1.57 8.63 23.90
CA ASN A 447 -1.88 8.90 25.29
C ASN A 447 -3.39 8.77 25.58
N SER A 448 -4.23 9.33 24.71
CA SER A 448 -5.69 9.25 24.88
C SER A 448 -6.21 7.83 24.74
N ARG A 449 -5.64 7.03 23.80
CA ARG A 449 -6.01 5.62 23.63
C ARG A 449 -5.61 4.76 24.80
N TYR A 450 -4.41 4.97 25.35
CA TYR A 450 -3.96 4.29 26.57
C TYR A 450 -4.95 4.50 27.72
N ILE A 451 -5.33 5.77 28.00
CA ILE A 451 -6.29 6.10 29.06
C ILE A 451 -7.64 5.45 28.80
N ALA A 452 -8.19 5.58 27.58
CA ALA A 452 -9.50 5.05 27.25
C ALA A 452 -9.57 3.52 27.38
N ILE A 453 -8.56 2.80 26.89
CA ILE A 453 -8.51 1.34 26.93
C ILE A 453 -8.28 0.85 28.37
N THR A 454 -7.35 1.45 29.11
CA THR A 454 -7.11 1.10 30.51
C THR A 454 -8.39 1.29 31.36
N SER A 455 -9.14 2.37 31.11
CA SER A 455 -10.44 2.58 31.77
C SER A 455 -11.50 1.57 31.38
N PHE A 456 -11.47 1.06 30.14
CA PHE A 456 -12.46 0.09 29.65
C PHE A 456 -12.22 -1.34 30.17
N ILE A 457 -10.97 -1.73 30.35
CA ILE A 457 -10.61 -3.10 30.78
C ILE A 457 -10.62 -3.27 32.31
N ASN A 458 -10.51 -2.19 33.10
CA ASN A 458 -10.61 -2.18 34.56
C ASN A 458 -12.09 -2.07 35.00
#